data_d09759d4009658b5d884e3e2fe90e2f1
#
_entry.id   d09759d4009658b5d884e3e2fe90e2f1
#
_cell.length_a   1.000
_cell.length_b   1.000
_cell.length_c   1.000
_cell.angle_alpha   90.00
_cell.angle_beta   90.00
_cell.angle_gamma   90.00
#
_symmetry.space_group_name_H-M   'P 1'
#
loop_
_entity.id
_entity.type
_entity.pdbx_description
1 polymer ?
#
loop_
_entity_poly.entity_id
_entity_poly.type
_entity_poly.pdbx_seq_one_letter_code
_entity_poly.pdbx_strand_id
1 'polypeptide(L)'
;NNLSDVASAATALGNLGVTSTAAELNQLDGKVAKTAGKESIWIPAAAMYPSTTNPCSDLTQVETTALRPDLKVLDFAAAADDFAQFSIAFPKSYDLSSITYQPFWTVTGTNTGTVVWQLGGVAISNDETINTAFGTLVATTALAHSGTSNDLMVSAESGAVTIAGSPADNDQCFFQINLDTSASGQTGVVRLLGVKLFFTSDAANDA
;
A
#
# COMPACT_ATOMS: atom_id res chain seq x y z
N ASN A 1 -34.97 18.80 -32.05
CA ASN A 1 -35.51 17.44 -32.21
C ASN A 1 -35.45 16.76 -30.85
N ASN A 2 -36.59 16.58 -30.23
CA ASN A 2 -36.74 15.74 -29.05
C ASN A 2 -37.13 14.33 -29.52
N LEU A 3 -36.96 13.32 -28.71
CA LEU A 3 -37.30 11.93 -29.02
C LEU A 3 -38.82 11.66 -28.99
N SER A 4 -39.67 12.69 -29.13
CA SER A 4 -41.11 12.55 -29.07
C SER A 4 -41.68 11.83 -30.29
N ASP A 5 -40.93 11.70 -31.39
CA ASP A 5 -41.22 10.96 -32.61
C ASP A 5 -40.79 9.48 -32.54
N VAL A 6 -40.16 9.07 -31.47
CA VAL A 6 -39.75 7.67 -31.25
C VAL A 6 -40.94 6.90 -30.64
N ALA A 7 -41.59 6.09 -31.43
CA ALA A 7 -42.79 5.30 -31.01
C ALA A 7 -42.48 4.33 -29.84
N SER A 8 -41.25 3.97 -29.62
CA SER A 8 -40.81 3.12 -28.51
C SER A 8 -39.37 3.40 -28.14
N ALA A 9 -39.14 3.85 -26.90
CA ALA A 9 -37.79 4.06 -26.35
C ALA A 9 -36.96 2.76 -26.35
N ALA A 10 -37.57 1.62 -26.10
CA ALA A 10 -36.88 0.32 -26.13
C ALA A 10 -36.39 -0.04 -27.55
N THR A 11 -37.22 0.23 -28.58
CA THR A 11 -36.82 0.01 -29.99
C THR A 11 -35.65 0.94 -30.38
N ALA A 12 -35.70 2.20 -29.94
CA ALA A 12 -34.65 3.16 -30.21
C ALA A 12 -33.33 2.72 -29.57
N LEU A 13 -33.33 2.27 -28.30
CA LEU A 13 -32.14 1.74 -27.61
C LEU A 13 -31.62 0.49 -28.32
N GLY A 14 -32.48 -0.43 -28.74
CA GLY A 14 -32.08 -1.63 -29.51
C GLY A 14 -31.43 -1.29 -30.84
N ASN A 15 -31.94 -0.29 -31.57
CA ASN A 15 -31.34 0.19 -32.83
C ASN A 15 -29.98 0.85 -32.64
N LEU A 16 -29.68 1.38 -31.44
CA LEU A 16 -28.39 1.91 -31.06
C LEU A 16 -27.44 0.81 -30.51
N GLY A 17 -27.86 -0.45 -30.48
CA GLY A 17 -27.08 -1.55 -29.93
C GLY A 17 -27.01 -1.55 -28.40
N VAL A 18 -27.89 -0.78 -27.73
CA VAL A 18 -27.96 -0.76 -26.25
C VAL A 18 -28.87 -1.91 -25.82
N THR A 19 -28.31 -2.91 -25.16
CA THR A 19 -29.01 -4.09 -24.65
C THR A 19 -29.58 -3.90 -23.24
N SER A 20 -29.17 -2.86 -22.54
CA SER A 20 -29.64 -2.54 -21.19
C SER A 20 -31.05 -1.96 -21.21
N THR A 21 -31.86 -2.35 -20.24
CA THR A 21 -33.21 -1.76 -20.03
C THR A 21 -33.12 -0.31 -19.53
N ALA A 22 -34.16 0.47 -19.68
CA ALA A 22 -34.21 1.83 -19.12
C ALA A 22 -34.03 1.85 -17.60
N ALA A 23 -34.50 0.81 -16.88
CA ALA A 23 -34.30 0.69 -15.44
C ALA A 23 -32.80 0.48 -15.07
N GLU A 24 -32.11 -0.34 -15.86
CA GLU A 24 -30.66 -0.58 -15.69
C GLU A 24 -29.83 0.67 -16.02
N LEU A 25 -30.21 1.40 -17.08
CA LEU A 25 -29.55 2.68 -17.41
C LEU A 25 -29.81 3.74 -16.35
N ASN A 26 -31.00 3.81 -15.78
CA ASN A 26 -31.31 4.75 -14.69
C ASN A 26 -30.54 4.43 -13.39
N GLN A 27 -30.12 3.18 -13.18
CA GLN A 27 -29.23 2.84 -12.05
C GLN A 27 -27.83 3.41 -12.20
N LEU A 28 -27.41 3.71 -13.42
CA LEU A 28 -26.11 4.33 -13.73
C LEU A 28 -26.17 5.86 -13.67
N ASP A 29 -27.38 6.45 -13.63
CA ASP A 29 -27.55 7.90 -13.55
C ASP A 29 -26.95 8.43 -12.23
N GLY A 30 -26.03 9.37 -12.35
CA GLY A 30 -25.30 9.92 -11.22
C GLY A 30 -24.25 8.98 -10.58
N LYS A 31 -24.05 7.77 -11.11
CA LYS A 31 -22.99 6.87 -10.67
C LYS A 31 -21.79 6.94 -11.61
N VAL A 32 -20.63 7.21 -11.06
CA VAL A 32 -19.39 6.97 -11.79
C VAL A 32 -19.12 5.47 -11.73
N ALA A 33 -19.12 4.79 -12.87
CA ALA A 33 -18.70 3.39 -12.92
C ALA A 33 -17.27 3.31 -12.34
N LYS A 34 -17.08 2.45 -11.33
CA LYS A 34 -15.73 2.15 -10.85
C LYS A 34 -14.99 1.45 -12.00
N THR A 35 -14.10 2.17 -12.64
CA THR A 35 -13.18 1.58 -13.63
C THR A 35 -12.02 0.91 -12.90
N ALA A 36 -11.48 -0.15 -13.49
CA ALA A 36 -10.21 -0.71 -13.08
C ALA A 36 -9.16 0.40 -12.92
N GLY A 37 -8.33 0.33 -11.92
CA GLY A 37 -7.36 1.37 -11.65
C GLY A 37 -6.59 1.15 -10.36
N LYS A 38 -5.85 2.16 -9.96
CA LYS A 38 -4.99 2.11 -8.78
C LYS A 38 -5.80 2.27 -7.49
N GLU A 39 -5.66 1.30 -6.61
CA GLU A 39 -6.24 1.27 -5.27
C GLU A 39 -5.15 1.35 -4.21
N SER A 40 -5.51 1.60 -2.96
CA SER A 40 -4.52 1.63 -1.88
C SER A 40 -5.04 0.99 -0.60
N ILE A 41 -4.11 0.36 0.13
CA ILE A 41 -4.33 -0.20 1.47
C ILE A 41 -3.36 0.48 2.43
N TRP A 42 -3.88 0.99 3.55
CA TRP A 42 -3.07 1.52 4.63
C TRP A 42 -2.70 0.43 5.64
N ILE A 43 -1.40 0.21 5.85
CA ILE A 43 -0.86 -0.72 6.84
C ILE A 43 -0.18 0.12 7.93
N PRO A 44 -0.81 0.33 9.08
CA PRO A 44 -0.19 1.06 10.18
C PRO A 44 0.94 0.24 10.82
N ALA A 45 1.92 0.89 11.43
CA ALA A 45 2.98 0.20 12.18
C ALA A 45 2.43 -0.76 13.25
N ALA A 46 1.23 -0.47 13.78
CA ALA A 46 0.54 -1.34 14.73
C ALA A 46 0.07 -2.69 14.16
N ALA A 47 0.03 -2.85 12.84
CA ALA A 47 -0.26 -4.11 12.15
C ALA A 47 1.01 -4.86 11.72
N MET A 48 2.18 -4.33 12.08
CA MET A 48 3.48 -4.91 11.77
C MET A 48 4.12 -5.48 13.04
N TYR A 49 5.11 -6.33 12.83
CA TYR A 49 5.90 -6.93 13.92
C TYR A 49 7.37 -7.01 13.53
N PRO A 50 8.31 -6.93 14.50
CA PRO A 50 9.73 -7.12 14.23
C PRO A 50 10.01 -8.51 13.66
N SER A 51 10.96 -8.63 12.75
CA SER A 51 11.46 -9.93 12.32
C SER A 51 12.27 -10.60 13.44
N THR A 52 12.39 -11.93 13.42
CA THR A 52 13.21 -12.63 14.42
C THR A 52 14.71 -12.39 14.20
N THR A 53 15.12 -12.20 12.94
CA THR A 53 16.52 -11.91 12.58
C THR A 53 16.61 -10.44 12.21
N ASN A 54 17.53 -9.71 12.83
CA ASN A 54 17.70 -8.27 12.68
C ASN A 54 16.38 -7.50 12.90
N PRO A 55 15.77 -7.61 14.10
CA PRO A 55 14.50 -6.97 14.37
C PRO A 55 14.64 -5.45 14.47
N CYS A 56 13.62 -4.72 13.98
CA CYS A 56 13.35 -3.38 14.46
C CYS A 56 12.87 -3.41 15.91
N SER A 57 12.57 -2.28 16.53
CA SER A 57 12.01 -2.26 17.88
C SER A 57 10.64 -2.96 17.95
N ASP A 58 10.26 -3.36 19.16
CA ASP A 58 8.85 -3.68 19.44
C ASP A 58 7.96 -2.46 19.20
N LEU A 59 6.67 -2.71 18.95
CA LEU A 59 5.69 -1.65 18.78
C LEU A 59 5.61 -0.78 20.04
N THR A 60 5.88 0.51 19.88
CA THR A 60 5.85 1.49 20.95
C THR A 60 4.74 2.51 20.76
N GLN A 61 4.17 3.01 21.86
CA GLN A 61 3.35 4.21 21.85
C GLN A 61 4.21 5.38 22.34
N VAL A 62 4.21 6.46 21.59
CA VAL A 62 4.97 7.66 21.87
C VAL A 62 4.03 8.85 21.97
N GLU A 63 4.00 9.49 23.13
CA GLU A 63 3.33 10.79 23.30
C GLU A 63 4.20 11.88 22.67
N THR A 64 3.62 12.69 21.80
CA THR A 64 4.33 13.86 21.22
C THR A 64 4.28 15.04 22.18
N THR A 65 3.11 15.36 22.70
CA THR A 65 2.84 16.36 23.73
C THR A 65 1.44 16.07 24.27
N ALA A 66 1.19 16.34 25.55
CA ALA A 66 -0.12 16.15 26.16
C ALA A 66 -1.28 16.73 25.33
N LEU A 67 -2.35 15.96 25.16
CA LEU A 67 -3.55 16.29 24.38
C LEU A 67 -3.29 16.47 22.86
N ARG A 68 -2.24 15.88 22.34
CA ARG A 68 -1.91 15.80 20.91
C ARG A 68 -1.84 14.35 20.47
N PRO A 69 -1.70 14.07 19.15
CA PRO A 69 -1.63 12.69 18.67
C PRO A 69 -0.50 11.89 19.33
N ASP A 70 -0.83 10.74 19.87
CA ASP A 70 0.13 9.70 20.20
C ASP A 70 0.47 8.88 18.95
N LEU A 71 1.72 8.50 18.83
CA LEU A 71 2.20 7.71 17.70
C LEU A 71 2.32 6.24 18.11
N LYS A 72 1.86 5.34 17.26
CA LYS A 72 2.21 3.92 17.28
C LYS A 72 3.29 3.70 16.26
N VAL A 73 4.49 3.34 16.70
CA VAL A 73 5.68 3.31 15.85
C VAL A 73 6.49 2.02 16.03
N LEU A 74 7.19 1.66 14.96
CA LEU A 74 8.35 0.77 14.98
C LEU A 74 9.60 1.61 14.73
N ASP A 75 10.57 1.50 15.63
CA ASP A 75 11.82 2.25 15.55
C ASP A 75 12.91 1.40 14.85
N PHE A 76 13.57 1.98 13.88
CA PHE A 76 14.65 1.38 13.09
C PHE A 76 15.97 2.07 13.40
N ALA A 77 17.01 1.27 13.69
CA ALA A 77 18.34 1.81 13.95
C ALA A 77 18.97 2.36 12.68
N ALA A 78 19.70 3.47 12.78
CA ALA A 78 20.43 4.03 11.64
C ALA A 78 21.73 3.29 11.31
N ALA A 79 22.18 2.36 12.16
CA ALA A 79 23.46 1.69 12.05
C ALA A 79 23.37 0.23 11.57
N ALA A 80 22.17 -0.31 11.43
CA ALA A 80 21.94 -1.69 10.99
C ALA A 80 20.65 -1.78 10.18
N ASP A 81 20.60 -2.72 9.25
CA ASP A 81 19.37 -3.01 8.50
C ASP A 81 18.44 -3.85 9.39
N ASP A 82 17.53 -3.16 10.05
CA ASP A 82 16.49 -3.76 10.86
C ASP A 82 15.25 -4.01 10.01
N PHE A 83 14.49 -5.07 10.33
CA PHE A 83 13.33 -5.51 9.55
C PHE A 83 12.06 -5.56 10.39
N ALA A 84 10.96 -5.14 9.79
CA ALA A 84 9.60 -5.43 10.21
C ALA A 84 8.87 -6.24 9.15
N GLN A 85 7.87 -7.00 9.58
CA GLN A 85 7.03 -7.83 8.69
C GLN A 85 5.55 -7.54 8.92
N PHE A 86 4.75 -7.79 7.90
CA PHE A 86 3.28 -7.79 7.95
C PHE A 86 2.74 -8.71 6.87
N SER A 87 1.45 -9.03 6.97
CA SER A 87 0.78 -9.79 5.93
C SER A 87 -0.58 -9.20 5.59
N ILE A 88 -1.00 -9.38 4.35
CA ILE A 88 -2.33 -9.03 3.85
C ILE A 88 -2.85 -10.11 2.92
N ALA A 89 -4.17 -10.17 2.75
CA ALA A 89 -4.80 -10.81 1.62
C ALA A 89 -5.36 -9.69 0.73
N PHE A 90 -4.97 -9.68 -0.54
CA PHE A 90 -5.52 -8.72 -1.49
C PHE A 90 -6.98 -9.05 -1.81
N PRO A 91 -7.81 -8.04 -2.17
CA PRO A 91 -9.11 -8.31 -2.73
C PRO A 91 -8.99 -9.07 -4.06
N LYS A 92 -10.00 -9.86 -4.44
CA LYS A 92 -10.02 -10.60 -5.71
C LYS A 92 -9.92 -9.68 -6.94
N SER A 93 -10.26 -8.41 -6.78
CA SER A 93 -10.10 -7.39 -7.82
C SER A 93 -8.65 -6.94 -8.03
N TYR A 94 -7.68 -7.48 -7.30
CA TYR A 94 -6.27 -7.25 -7.56
C TYR A 94 -5.85 -7.94 -8.85
N ASP A 95 -5.20 -7.23 -9.76
CA ASP A 95 -4.80 -7.71 -11.09
C ASP A 95 -3.58 -8.67 -11.08
N LEU A 96 -3.14 -9.09 -9.89
CA LEU A 96 -2.02 -10.02 -9.65
C LEU A 96 -0.67 -9.51 -10.19
N SER A 97 -0.57 -8.23 -10.51
CA SER A 97 0.64 -7.60 -11.02
C SER A 97 1.57 -7.10 -9.89
N SER A 98 2.56 -6.29 -10.24
CA SER A 98 3.40 -5.62 -9.25
C SER A 98 2.62 -4.55 -8.47
N ILE A 99 3.05 -4.33 -7.24
CA ILE A 99 2.55 -3.26 -6.38
C ILE A 99 3.58 -2.13 -6.26
N THR A 100 3.19 -1.01 -5.69
CA THR A 100 4.09 0.03 -5.23
C THR A 100 3.76 0.39 -3.78
N TYR A 101 4.66 1.09 -3.08
CA TYR A 101 4.43 1.45 -1.70
C TYR A 101 4.95 2.85 -1.37
N GLN A 102 4.42 3.42 -0.30
CA GLN A 102 4.76 4.75 0.19
C GLN A 102 4.87 4.73 1.71
N PRO A 103 6.08 4.82 2.30
CA PRO A 103 6.28 4.89 3.74
C PRO A 103 5.93 6.26 4.31
N PHE A 104 5.37 6.24 5.53
CA PHE A 104 5.10 7.38 6.39
C PHE A 104 5.96 7.22 7.65
N TRP A 105 6.79 8.21 7.95
CA TRP A 105 7.80 8.10 8.98
C TRP A 105 8.15 9.44 9.62
N THR A 106 8.89 9.41 10.71
CA THR A 106 9.45 10.57 11.39
C THR A 106 10.77 10.23 12.04
N VAL A 107 11.44 11.20 12.63
CA VAL A 107 12.60 10.99 13.52
C VAL A 107 12.42 11.75 14.82
N THR A 108 13.12 11.30 15.87
CA THR A 108 13.05 11.92 17.20
C THR A 108 13.90 13.16 17.37
N GLY A 109 14.83 13.38 16.45
CA GLY A 109 15.81 14.46 16.51
C GLY A 109 15.62 15.49 15.40
N THR A 110 16.63 16.30 15.21
CA THR A 110 16.68 17.35 14.19
C THR A 110 17.69 17.04 13.07
N ASN A 111 18.18 15.80 13.00
CA ASN A 111 19.10 15.37 11.94
C ASN A 111 18.39 15.38 10.59
N THR A 112 18.97 16.05 9.60
CA THR A 112 18.41 16.21 8.24
C THR A 112 18.88 15.13 7.26
N GLY A 113 19.51 14.06 7.75
CA GLY A 113 19.96 12.94 6.92
C GLY A 113 18.82 12.33 6.10
N THR A 114 19.17 11.74 4.97
CA THR A 114 18.22 11.06 4.09
C THR A 114 17.81 9.71 4.65
N VAL A 115 16.60 9.28 4.30
CA VAL A 115 16.05 7.96 4.63
C VAL A 115 15.63 7.26 3.34
N VAL A 116 16.03 6.01 3.20
CA VAL A 116 15.65 5.10 2.13
C VAL A 116 15.00 3.86 2.75
N TRP A 117 13.79 3.54 2.32
CA TRP A 117 13.08 2.35 2.74
C TRP A 117 13.13 1.30 1.64
N GLN A 118 13.13 0.03 2.01
CA GLN A 118 13.02 -1.10 1.07
C GLN A 118 11.85 -2.00 1.46
N LEU A 119 11.15 -2.54 0.47
CA LEU A 119 10.04 -3.49 0.64
C LEU A 119 10.19 -4.66 -0.33
N GLY A 120 9.97 -5.87 0.16
CA GLY A 120 9.84 -7.08 -0.64
C GLY A 120 8.67 -7.92 -0.14
N GLY A 121 8.06 -8.70 -1.02
CA GLY A 121 6.90 -9.53 -0.71
C GLY A 121 6.99 -10.93 -1.28
N VAL A 122 6.19 -11.85 -0.70
CA VAL A 122 5.97 -13.21 -1.21
C VAL A 122 4.51 -13.59 -1.00
N ALA A 123 3.90 -14.19 -2.02
CA ALA A 123 2.57 -14.77 -1.98
C ALA A 123 2.67 -16.27 -1.66
N ILE A 124 1.74 -16.76 -0.83
CA ILE A 124 1.65 -18.18 -0.44
C ILE A 124 0.21 -18.64 -0.70
N SER A 125 0.06 -19.59 -1.60
CA SER A 125 -1.22 -20.21 -1.94
C SER A 125 -1.57 -21.35 -0.97
N ASN A 126 -2.79 -21.87 -1.08
CA ASN A 126 -3.22 -23.04 -0.30
C ASN A 126 -2.30 -24.24 -0.57
N ASP A 127 -1.94 -24.96 0.50
CA ASP A 127 -1.04 -26.12 0.51
C ASP A 127 0.44 -25.84 0.14
N GLU A 128 0.83 -24.57 0.00
CA GLU A 128 2.23 -24.19 -0.15
C GLU A 128 2.93 -23.97 1.19
N THR A 129 4.26 -24.11 1.17
CA THR A 129 5.05 -23.86 2.38
C THR A 129 5.21 -22.37 2.65
N ILE A 130 4.91 -21.95 3.88
CA ILE A 130 5.17 -20.57 4.32
C ILE A 130 6.68 -20.28 4.40
N ASN A 131 7.53 -21.30 4.49
CA ASN A 131 8.99 -21.15 4.50
C ASN A 131 9.52 -20.86 3.08
N THR A 132 9.09 -19.73 2.53
CA THR A 132 9.47 -19.27 1.19
C THR A 132 10.14 -17.91 1.28
N ALA A 133 11.19 -17.69 0.48
CA ALA A 133 11.94 -16.44 0.49
C ALA A 133 11.11 -15.27 -0.05
N PHE A 134 11.29 -14.10 0.56
CA PHE A 134 10.76 -12.84 0.02
C PHE A 134 11.36 -12.54 -1.36
N GLY A 135 10.62 -11.82 -2.18
CA GLY A 135 11.11 -11.26 -3.43
C GLY A 135 12.19 -10.20 -3.21
N THR A 136 12.74 -9.72 -4.32
CA THR A 136 13.76 -8.65 -4.31
C THR A 136 13.23 -7.40 -3.60
N LEU A 137 14.03 -6.87 -2.69
CA LEU A 137 13.75 -5.60 -2.04
C LEU A 137 13.84 -4.45 -3.04
N VAL A 138 12.83 -3.60 -3.06
CA VAL A 138 12.77 -2.40 -3.91
C VAL A 138 12.87 -1.17 -3.03
N ALA A 139 13.83 -0.30 -3.34
CA ALA A 139 14.09 0.91 -2.58
C ALA A 139 13.19 2.08 -2.99
N THR A 140 12.84 2.94 -2.02
CA THR A 140 12.28 4.27 -2.30
C THR A 140 13.39 5.23 -2.74
N THR A 141 13.00 6.35 -3.34
CA THR A 141 13.92 7.48 -3.50
C THR A 141 14.27 8.04 -2.12
N ALA A 142 15.54 8.38 -1.92
CA ALA A 142 16.02 8.99 -0.68
C ALA A 142 15.27 10.30 -0.39
N LEU A 143 14.75 10.45 0.83
CA LEU A 143 14.08 11.65 1.31
C LEU A 143 14.80 12.19 2.55
N ALA A 144 15.24 13.44 2.49
CA ALA A 144 15.85 14.11 3.65
C ALA A 144 14.77 14.48 4.68
N HIS A 145 15.08 14.30 5.96
CA HIS A 145 14.21 14.78 7.04
C HIS A 145 14.22 16.30 7.12
N SER A 146 13.10 16.90 7.53
CA SER A 146 12.89 18.36 7.58
C SER A 146 13.84 19.10 8.56
N GLY A 147 14.39 18.39 9.55
CA GLY A 147 15.17 18.98 10.63
C GLY A 147 14.33 19.42 11.84
N THR A 148 13.04 19.15 11.84
CA THR A 148 12.13 19.40 12.97
C THR A 148 11.66 18.09 13.58
N SER A 149 11.91 17.88 14.86
CA SER A 149 11.53 16.65 15.57
C SER A 149 10.03 16.38 15.45
N ASN A 150 9.69 15.11 15.18
CA ASN A 150 8.32 14.62 15.00
C ASN A 150 7.57 15.17 13.77
N ASP A 151 8.24 15.83 12.83
CA ASP A 151 7.62 16.15 11.54
C ASP A 151 7.27 14.88 10.80
N LEU A 152 6.07 14.85 10.23
CA LEU A 152 5.64 13.76 9.36
C LEU A 152 6.36 13.83 8.03
N MET A 153 7.08 12.77 7.71
CA MET A 153 7.72 12.58 6.41
C MET A 153 6.95 11.53 5.62
N VAL A 154 6.69 11.84 4.35
CA VAL A 154 6.03 10.94 3.41
C VAL A 154 6.96 10.73 2.23
N SER A 155 7.54 9.54 2.13
CA SER A 155 8.43 9.21 1.00
C SER A 155 7.65 9.25 -0.33
N ALA A 156 8.37 9.47 -1.42
CA ALA A 156 7.77 9.27 -2.74
C ALA A 156 7.33 7.80 -2.90
N GLU A 157 6.32 7.58 -3.73
CA GLU A 157 5.93 6.23 -4.10
C GLU A 157 7.11 5.49 -4.75
N SER A 158 7.29 4.23 -4.38
CA SER A 158 8.39 3.38 -4.87
C SER A 158 8.24 3.02 -6.35
N GLY A 159 9.30 2.45 -6.92
CA GLY A 159 9.19 1.63 -8.13
C GLY A 159 8.35 0.37 -7.90
N ALA A 160 8.12 -0.38 -8.98
CA ALA A 160 7.34 -1.62 -8.95
C ALA A 160 8.01 -2.70 -8.08
N VAL A 161 7.27 -3.23 -7.11
CA VAL A 161 7.66 -4.37 -6.27
C VAL A 161 6.98 -5.62 -6.81
N THR A 162 7.77 -6.56 -7.32
CA THR A 162 7.26 -7.87 -7.72
C THR A 162 7.12 -8.75 -6.48
N ILE A 163 5.91 -9.22 -6.22
CA ILE A 163 5.65 -10.19 -5.16
C ILE A 163 6.11 -11.57 -5.67
N ALA A 164 7.05 -12.21 -4.96
CA ALA A 164 7.48 -13.58 -5.29
C ALA A 164 6.32 -14.58 -5.07
N GLY A 165 6.44 -15.78 -5.59
CA GLY A 165 5.43 -16.84 -5.43
C GLY A 165 4.26 -16.74 -6.40
N SER A 166 4.28 -15.81 -7.37
CA SER A 166 3.22 -15.66 -8.39
C SER A 166 1.83 -15.48 -7.77
N PRO A 167 1.50 -14.30 -7.26
CA PRO A 167 0.24 -14.06 -6.56
C PRO A 167 -0.99 -14.61 -7.30
N ALA A 168 -1.92 -15.20 -6.57
CA ALA A 168 -3.20 -15.72 -7.06
C ALA A 168 -4.34 -15.26 -6.12
N ASP A 169 -5.59 -15.50 -6.55
CA ASP A 169 -6.75 -15.23 -5.71
C ASP A 169 -6.69 -16.05 -4.43
N ASN A 170 -7.04 -15.40 -3.32
CA ASN A 170 -7.03 -15.95 -1.96
C ASN A 170 -5.66 -16.28 -1.38
N ASP A 171 -4.57 -15.84 -1.99
CA ASP A 171 -3.25 -15.98 -1.39
C ASP A 171 -3.08 -15.07 -0.19
N GLN A 172 -2.26 -15.53 0.77
CA GLN A 172 -1.73 -14.67 1.80
C GLN A 172 -0.37 -14.12 1.36
N CYS A 173 -0.30 -12.80 1.22
CA CYS A 173 0.94 -12.13 0.86
C CYS A 173 1.64 -11.64 2.13
N PHE A 174 2.89 -12.07 2.34
CA PHE A 174 3.78 -11.60 3.39
C PHE A 174 4.73 -10.55 2.84
N PHE A 175 5.03 -9.56 3.65
CA PHE A 175 5.94 -8.48 3.29
C PHE A 175 6.97 -8.26 4.38
N GLN A 176 8.18 -7.85 3.97
CA GLN A 176 9.17 -7.30 4.88
C GLN A 176 9.57 -5.90 4.42
N ILE A 177 9.72 -5.01 5.38
CA ILE A 177 10.20 -3.64 5.19
C ILE A 177 11.43 -3.41 6.06
N ASN A 178 12.42 -2.69 5.53
CA ASN A 178 13.60 -2.28 6.27
C ASN A 178 14.02 -0.85 5.93
N LEU A 179 14.82 -0.26 6.82
CA LEU A 179 15.60 0.93 6.56
C LEU A 179 16.88 0.48 5.85
N ASP A 180 17.12 0.94 4.61
CA ASP A 180 18.39 0.72 3.92
C ASP A 180 19.45 1.67 4.48
N THR A 181 20.23 1.20 5.43
CA THR A 181 21.23 2.02 6.11
C THR A 181 22.41 2.37 5.20
N SER A 182 22.68 1.56 4.18
CA SER A 182 23.74 1.81 3.20
C SER A 182 23.44 2.97 2.26
N ALA A 183 22.15 3.21 1.98
CA ALA A 183 21.68 4.29 1.12
C ALA A 183 21.11 5.48 1.91
N SER A 184 20.93 5.34 3.22
CA SER A 184 20.44 6.39 4.11
C SER A 184 21.58 7.22 4.69
N GLY A 185 21.35 8.52 4.86
CA GLY A 185 22.29 9.45 5.55
C GLY A 185 21.84 9.82 6.96
N GLN A 186 20.74 9.23 7.47
CA GLN A 186 20.26 9.47 8.81
C GLN A 186 21.17 8.81 9.84
N THR A 187 21.44 9.51 10.97
CA THR A 187 22.28 8.99 12.05
C THR A 187 21.50 8.70 13.34
N GLY A 188 20.24 9.11 13.40
CA GLY A 188 19.33 8.85 14.51
C GLY A 188 18.29 7.79 14.16
N VAL A 189 17.56 7.35 15.19
CA VAL A 189 16.45 6.39 15.03
C VAL A 189 15.40 6.95 14.11
N VAL A 190 14.95 6.14 13.14
CA VAL A 190 13.86 6.43 12.22
C VAL A 190 12.62 5.68 12.67
N ARG A 191 11.50 6.40 12.84
CA ARG A 191 10.22 5.89 13.30
C ARG A 191 9.28 5.64 12.14
N LEU A 192 8.93 4.40 11.87
CA LEU A 192 7.90 4.05 10.91
C LEU A 192 6.51 4.18 11.55
N LEU A 193 5.63 4.96 10.91
CA LEU A 193 4.21 5.12 11.29
C LEU A 193 3.32 4.13 10.54
N GLY A 194 3.71 3.79 9.33
CA GLY A 194 2.99 2.86 8.47
C GLY A 194 3.37 2.99 7.00
N VAL A 195 2.75 2.15 6.20
CA VAL A 195 2.98 2.08 4.76
C VAL A 195 1.64 2.10 4.04
N LYS A 196 1.54 2.87 2.98
CA LYS A 196 0.47 2.75 2.00
C LYS A 196 0.95 1.85 0.89
N LEU A 197 0.27 0.73 0.67
CA LEU A 197 0.46 -0.11 -0.51
C LEU A 197 -0.48 0.35 -1.61
N PHE A 198 -0.01 0.32 -2.84
CA PHE A 198 -0.82 0.58 -4.02
C PHE A 198 -0.80 -0.65 -4.92
N PHE A 199 -1.95 -1.03 -5.41
CA PHE A 199 -2.14 -2.12 -6.34
C PHE A 199 -3.11 -1.72 -7.44
N THR A 200 -3.10 -2.41 -8.57
CA THR A 200 -4.08 -2.19 -9.64
C THR A 200 -5.26 -3.13 -9.45
N SER A 201 -6.47 -2.61 -9.57
CA SER A 201 -7.67 -3.45 -9.63
C SER A 201 -8.09 -3.63 -11.09
N ASP A 202 -8.49 -4.85 -11.47
CA ASP A 202 -9.00 -5.20 -12.80
C ASP A 202 -10.54 -5.30 -12.86
N ALA A 203 -11.20 -5.28 -11.69
CA ALA A 203 -12.63 -5.38 -11.54
C ALA A 203 -13.20 -4.32 -10.58
N ALA A 204 -14.49 -4.09 -10.64
CA ALA A 204 -15.18 -3.14 -9.77
C ALA A 204 -15.47 -3.69 -8.37
N ASN A 205 -15.45 -5.00 -8.21
CA ASN A 205 -15.78 -5.71 -6.96
C ASN A 205 -15.08 -7.08 -6.94
N ASP A 206 -15.24 -7.81 -5.83
CA ASP A 206 -14.71 -9.15 -5.58
C ASP A 206 -15.66 -10.29 -6.02
N ALA A 207 -16.58 -10.03 -6.96
CA ALA A 207 -17.57 -11.02 -7.41
C ALA A 207 -16.97 -12.06 -8.36
#